data_553f5dbb83c3aa88634643db6898b3bd
#
_entry.id   553f5dbb83c3aa88634643db6898b3bd
#
_cell.length_a   1.000
_cell.length_b   1.000
_cell.length_c   1.000
_cell.angle_alpha   90.00
_cell.angle_beta   90.00
_cell.angle_gamma   90.00
#
_symmetry.space_group_name_H-M   'P 1'
#
loop_
_entity.id
_entity.type
_entity.pdbx_description
1 polymer ?
#
loop_
_entity_poly.entity_id
_entity_poly.type
_entity_poly.pdbx_seq_one_letter_code
_entity_poly.pdbx_strand_id
1 'polypeptide(L)' 'MSLFGVKQVVKVGGMNCEHCAAHVKESLEKIEGVKSVSVSLQEKRAVVKSKDGIKEEDLKQAIEAVKKEYLGLEK' A
#
# COMPACT_ATOMS: atom_id res chain seq x y z
N MET A 1 -3.64 14.24 19.59
CA MET A 1 -2.72 13.14 19.80
C MET A 1 -3.19 11.90 19.05
N SER A 2 -2.34 11.35 18.27
CA SER A 2 -2.71 10.17 17.50
C SER A 2 -2.20 8.90 18.17
N LEU A 3 -3.11 8.09 18.63
CA LEU A 3 -2.78 6.78 19.18
C LEU A 3 -2.79 5.71 18.08
N PHE A 4 -3.25 6.07 16.91
CA PHE A 4 -3.52 5.09 15.87
C PHE A 4 -2.54 5.14 14.71
N GLY A 5 -1.63 6.07 14.77
CA GLY A 5 -0.64 6.19 13.73
C GLY A 5 -1.16 6.87 12.48
N VAL A 6 -0.53 6.57 11.36
CA VAL A 6 -0.77 7.23 10.09
C VAL A 6 -1.44 6.27 9.13
N LYS A 7 -2.44 6.76 8.43
CA LYS A 7 -3.13 6.02 7.38
C LYS A 7 -2.78 6.66 6.04
N GLN A 8 -2.29 5.84 5.13
CA GLN A 8 -1.94 6.31 3.80
C GLN A 8 -2.67 5.47 2.76
N VAL A 9 -3.24 6.13 1.78
CA VAL A 9 -3.96 5.46 0.71
C VAL A 9 -3.12 5.57 -0.57
N VAL A 10 -2.78 4.42 -1.13
CA VAL A 10 -1.92 4.33 -2.31
C VAL A 10 -2.75 3.83 -3.48
N LYS A 11 -2.71 4.55 -4.58
CA LYS A 11 -3.38 4.11 -5.80
C LYS A 11 -2.47 3.17 -6.56
N VAL A 12 -3.02 2.04 -6.97
CA VAL A 12 -2.24 1.00 -7.65
C VAL A 12 -2.92 0.62 -8.96
N GLY A 13 -2.15 0.65 -10.04
CA GLY A 13 -2.63 0.20 -11.33
C GLY A 13 -2.23 -1.24 -11.58
N GLY A 14 -2.97 -1.91 -12.46
CA GLY A 14 -2.65 -3.27 -12.85
C GLY A 14 -3.16 -4.35 -11.91
N MET A 15 -3.95 -4.00 -10.91
CA MET A 15 -4.58 -4.98 -10.04
C MET A 15 -5.88 -5.47 -10.69
N ASN A 16 -5.80 -6.60 -11.36
CA ASN A 16 -6.95 -7.12 -12.08
C ASN A 16 -7.58 -8.35 -11.45
N CYS A 17 -6.98 -8.88 -10.39
CA CYS A 17 -7.50 -10.08 -9.73
C CYS A 17 -7.06 -10.10 -8.27
N GLU A 18 -7.65 -11.03 -7.53
CA GLU A 18 -7.36 -11.16 -6.11
C GLU A 18 -5.89 -11.49 -5.84
N HIS A 19 -5.28 -12.27 -6.72
CA HIS A 19 -3.87 -12.61 -6.55
C HIS A 19 -2.99 -11.37 -6.64
N CYS A 20 -3.33 -10.47 -7.55
CA CYS A 20 -2.60 -9.22 -7.68
C CYS A 20 -2.72 -8.38 -6.40
N ALA A 21 -3.94 -8.30 -5.87
CA ALA A 21 -4.18 -7.57 -4.65
C ALA A 21 -3.42 -8.20 -3.48
N ALA A 22 -3.40 -9.52 -3.41
CA ALA A 22 -2.68 -10.21 -2.34
C ALA A 22 -1.17 -9.96 -2.42
N HIS A 23 -0.61 -9.94 -3.63
CA HIS A 23 0.80 -9.66 -3.79
C HIS A 23 1.15 -8.25 -3.36
N VAL A 24 0.31 -7.29 -3.71
CA VAL A 24 0.51 -5.90 -3.29
C VAL A 24 0.46 -5.80 -1.76
N LYS A 25 -0.53 -6.45 -1.16
CA LYS A 25 -0.66 -6.43 0.28
C LYS A 25 0.58 -7.01 0.95
N GLU A 26 1.02 -8.17 0.51
CA GLU A 26 2.20 -8.81 1.08
C GLU A 26 3.44 -7.93 0.94
N SER A 27 3.62 -7.34 -0.22
CA SER A 27 4.78 -6.50 -0.47
C SER A 27 4.79 -5.28 0.45
N LEU A 28 3.64 -4.66 0.63
CA LEU A 28 3.54 -3.49 1.51
C LEU A 28 3.72 -3.88 2.97
N GLU A 29 3.25 -5.05 3.35
CA GLU A 29 3.39 -5.51 4.73
C GLU A 29 4.84 -5.79 5.11
N LYS A 30 5.69 -6.02 4.13
CA LYS A 30 7.11 -6.26 4.40
C LYS A 30 7.88 -4.98 4.70
N ILE A 31 7.30 -3.83 4.47
CA ILE A 31 7.97 -2.57 4.75
C ILE A 31 8.06 -2.39 6.25
N GLU A 32 9.25 -2.05 6.72
CA GLU A 32 9.45 -1.82 8.14
C GLU A 32 8.61 -0.63 8.59
N GLY A 33 7.92 -0.79 9.71
CA GLY A 33 7.07 0.25 10.25
C GLY A 33 5.60 0.11 9.89
N VAL A 34 5.27 -0.74 8.92
CA VAL A 34 3.89 -0.96 8.53
C VAL A 34 3.19 -1.84 9.56
N LYS A 35 2.04 -1.40 10.04
CA LYS A 35 1.25 -2.18 10.99
C LYS A 35 0.25 -3.08 10.29
N SER A 36 -0.44 -2.53 9.30
CA SER A 36 -1.41 -3.32 8.55
C SER A 36 -1.61 -2.72 7.17
N VAL A 37 -2.08 -3.55 6.27
CA VAL A 37 -2.37 -3.13 4.90
C VAL A 37 -3.71 -3.74 4.50
N SER A 38 -4.54 -2.93 3.87
CA SER A 38 -5.81 -3.37 3.32
C SER A 38 -5.86 -2.95 1.86
N VAL A 39 -6.15 -3.90 0.99
CA VAL A 39 -6.17 -3.62 -0.45
C VAL A 39 -7.60 -3.76 -0.96
N SER A 40 -8.04 -2.78 -1.74
CA SER A 40 -9.35 -2.82 -2.36
C SER A 40 -9.18 -3.03 -3.86
N LEU A 41 -9.66 -4.16 -4.34
CA LEU A 41 -9.60 -4.48 -5.76
C LEU A 41 -10.56 -3.60 -6.56
N GLN A 42 -11.73 -3.34 -6.00
CA GLN A 42 -12.73 -2.52 -6.67
C GLN A 42 -12.27 -1.09 -6.86
N GLU A 43 -11.61 -0.55 -5.86
CA GLU A 43 -11.17 0.83 -5.89
C GLU A 43 -9.74 0.96 -6.40
N LYS A 44 -9.07 -0.16 -6.60
CA LYS A 44 -7.71 -0.21 -7.11
C LYS A 44 -6.75 0.61 -6.26
N ARG A 45 -6.87 0.46 -4.95
CA ARG A 45 -6.01 1.18 -4.01
C ARG A 45 -5.72 0.33 -2.79
N ALA A 46 -4.67 0.69 -2.11
CA ALA A 46 -4.25 0.01 -0.90
C ALA A 46 -4.19 1.03 0.24
N VAL A 47 -4.67 0.62 1.39
CA VAL A 47 -4.60 1.46 2.59
C VAL A 47 -3.50 0.89 3.47
N VAL A 48 -2.50 1.71 3.74
CA VAL A 48 -1.36 1.32 4.56
C VAL A 48 -1.45 2.04 5.89
N LYS A 49 -1.42 1.28 6.97
CA LYS A 49 -1.42 1.85 8.31
C LYS A 49 -0.07 1.62 8.95
N SER A 50 0.51 2.66 9.50
CA SER A 50 1.81 2.59 10.13
C SER A 50 1.85 3.51 11.34
N LYS A 51 2.86 3.36 12.16
CA LYS A 51 2.99 4.19 13.36
C LYS A 51 3.35 5.62 13.01
N ASP A 52 4.34 5.79 12.16
CA ASP A 52 4.87 7.11 11.85
C ASP A 52 4.73 7.51 10.38
N GLY A 53 4.07 6.70 9.61
CA GLY A 53 3.97 6.92 8.18
C GLY A 53 5.12 6.23 7.44
N ILE A 54 4.88 5.97 6.16
CA ILE A 54 5.88 5.31 5.32
C ILE A 54 6.23 6.29 4.19
N LYS A 55 7.49 6.33 3.83
CA LYS A 55 7.94 7.20 2.75
C LYS A 55 7.29 6.76 1.44
N GLU A 56 6.92 7.75 0.63
CA GLU A 56 6.33 7.47 -0.67
C GLU A 56 7.25 6.59 -1.51
N GLU A 57 8.53 6.83 -1.42
CA GLU A 57 9.52 6.04 -2.16
C GLU A 57 9.46 4.56 -1.78
N ASP A 58 9.30 4.27 -0.50
CA ASP A 58 9.20 2.89 -0.04
C ASP A 58 7.92 2.24 -0.54
N LEU A 59 6.82 2.98 -0.54
CA LEU A 59 5.56 2.48 -1.05
C LEU A 59 5.67 2.20 -2.55
N LYS A 60 6.28 3.10 -3.28
CA LYS A 60 6.47 2.94 -4.71
C LYS A 60 7.30 1.70 -5.02
N GLN A 61 8.41 1.54 -4.30
CA GLN A 61 9.28 0.38 -4.53
C GLN A 61 8.55 -0.93 -4.24
N ALA A 62 7.75 -0.97 -3.18
CA ALA A 62 7.03 -2.18 -2.85
C ALA A 62 6.03 -2.55 -3.93
N ILE A 63 5.37 -1.56 -4.51
CA ILE A 63 4.39 -1.81 -5.57
C ILE A 63 5.09 -2.24 -6.85
N GLU A 64 6.19 -1.59 -7.20
CA GLU A 64 6.94 -1.95 -8.39
C GLU A 64 7.60 -3.32 -8.26
N ALA A 65 7.93 -3.73 -7.05
CA ALA A 65 8.54 -5.03 -6.80
C ALA A 65 7.62 -6.18 -7.19
N VAL A 66 6.31 -5.96 -7.17
CA VAL A 66 5.34 -6.96 -7.60
C VAL A 66 4.81 -6.67 -8.99
N LYS A 67 5.52 -5.84 -9.74
CA LYS A 67 5.22 -5.51 -11.14
C LYS A 67 3.87 -4.85 -11.30
N LYS A 68 3.49 -4.03 -10.34
CA LYS A 68 2.29 -3.23 -10.42
C LYS A 68 2.67 -1.77 -10.61
N GLU A 69 1.71 -0.96 -11.00
CA GLU A 69 1.96 0.43 -11.27
C GLU A 69 1.62 1.29 -10.07
N TYR A 70 2.56 2.12 -9.66
CA TYR A 70 2.34 3.06 -8.58
C TYR A 70 1.74 4.33 -9.17
N LEU A 71 0.52 4.66 -8.78
CA LEU A 71 -0.19 5.80 -9.31
C LEU A 71 -0.21 7.01 -8.39
N GLY A 72 0.39 6.89 -7.23
CA GLY A 72 0.50 7.99 -6.30
C GLY A 72 -0.31 7.78 -5.04
N LEU A 73 -0.17 8.72 -4.12
CA LEU A 73 -0.92 8.70 -2.87
C LEU A 73 -2.21 9.46 -3.04
N GLU A 74 -3.26 8.93 -2.46
CA GLU A 74 -4.55 9.59 -2.42
C GLU A 74 -4.65 10.38 -1.12
N LYS A 75 -5.15 11.59 -1.23
CA LYS A 75 -5.33 12.42 -0.04
C LYS A 75 -6.63 12.13 0.68
#